data_87d5e8857c37f69f4e9c83fececdac68
#
_entry.id   87d5e8857c37f69f4e9c83fececdac68
#
_cell.length_a   1.000
_cell.length_b   1.000
_cell.length_c   1.000
_cell.angle_alpha   90.00
_cell.angle_beta   90.00
_cell.angle_gamma   90.00
#
_symmetry.space_group_name_H-M   'P 1'
#
loop_
_entity.id
_entity.type
_entity.pdbx_description
1 polymer ?
#
loop_
_entity_poly.entity_id
_entity_poly.type
_entity_poly.pdbx_seq_one_letter_code
_entity_poly.pdbx_strand_id
1 'polypeptide(L)'
;MFECFRDNGGEVLARPDYLADFSRFHKSDIRLLAKIERGQTFKEQGSPSWDAFAAGDWAAALRLIEAERDSVAAYFQESAGRGLAFRRLRIVEFPVTPYLQWEMNSFRLRSELGEEIRVLDAREIVDLERDAPLPEVVVLGNSVMYAVIYDEELKGAGARRFTEPGQIATTVAEFETLCRKGEEFSEFFEREIAPLGPPTAN
;
A
#
# COMPACT_ATOMS: atom_id res chain seq x y z
N MET A 1 -12.56 6.60 -13.65
CA MET A 1 -12.21 5.65 -12.56
C MET A 1 -12.00 6.41 -11.27
N PHE A 2 -12.34 5.79 -10.15
CA PHE A 2 -12.18 6.33 -8.78
C PHE A 2 -12.91 7.65 -8.51
N GLU A 3 -14.04 7.85 -9.18
CA GLU A 3 -14.84 9.08 -9.12
C GLU A 3 -15.32 9.43 -7.69
N CYS A 4 -15.63 8.41 -6.87
CA CYS A 4 -16.09 8.65 -5.50
C CYS A 4 -15.08 9.37 -4.59
N PHE A 5 -13.79 9.37 -4.97
CA PHE A 5 -12.75 10.08 -4.21
C PHE A 5 -12.56 11.53 -4.65
N ARG A 6 -13.11 11.93 -5.82
CA ARG A 6 -12.93 13.28 -6.38
C ARG A 6 -13.81 14.34 -5.71
N ASP A 7 -14.97 13.95 -5.19
CA ASP A 7 -16.00 14.86 -4.68
C ASP A 7 -15.85 15.21 -3.20
N ASN A 8 -14.68 15.02 -2.59
CA ASN A 8 -14.48 15.21 -1.15
C ASN A 8 -15.52 14.47 -0.28
N GLY A 9 -16.17 13.46 -0.84
CA GLY A 9 -17.12 12.60 -0.14
C GLY A 9 -16.47 11.78 0.98
N GLY A 10 -17.29 11.01 1.68
CA GLY A 10 -16.85 10.18 2.79
C GLY A 10 -16.69 10.94 4.11
N GLU A 11 -16.67 10.20 5.20
CA GLU A 11 -16.48 10.71 6.56
C GLU A 11 -14.99 10.83 6.87
N VAL A 12 -14.56 12.00 7.33
CA VAL A 12 -13.16 12.22 7.73
C VAL A 12 -12.96 11.66 9.13
N LEU A 13 -12.01 10.72 9.25
CA LEU A 13 -11.56 10.15 10.51
C LEU A 13 -10.15 10.65 10.81
N ALA A 14 -9.93 11.15 12.02
CA ALA A 14 -8.59 11.39 12.53
C ALA A 14 -7.82 10.05 12.68
N ARG A 15 -6.51 10.10 12.71
CA ARG A 15 -5.67 8.88 12.74
C ARG A 15 -6.07 7.85 13.80
N PRO A 16 -6.32 8.21 15.09
CA PRO A 16 -6.73 7.23 16.09
C PRO A 16 -8.06 6.54 15.75
N ASP A 17 -9.04 7.31 15.26
CA ASP A 17 -10.36 6.79 14.91
C ASP A 17 -10.28 5.91 13.65
N TYR A 18 -9.48 6.31 12.65
CA TYR A 18 -9.20 5.50 11.48
C TYR A 18 -8.58 4.16 11.85
N LEU A 19 -7.55 4.14 12.71
CA LEU A 19 -6.89 2.90 13.11
C LEU A 19 -7.83 1.97 13.91
N ALA A 20 -8.68 2.54 14.77
CA ALA A 20 -9.68 1.78 15.52
C ALA A 20 -10.75 1.18 14.58
N ASP A 21 -11.25 1.98 13.64
CA ASP A 21 -12.25 1.55 12.65
C ASP A 21 -11.68 0.49 11.70
N PHE A 22 -10.48 0.70 11.17
CA PHE A 22 -9.75 -0.29 10.37
C PHE A 22 -9.59 -1.62 11.13
N SER A 23 -9.12 -1.58 12.38
CA SER A 23 -8.94 -2.78 13.22
C SER A 23 -10.25 -3.53 13.43
N ARG A 24 -11.36 -2.82 13.61
CA ARG A 24 -12.70 -3.42 13.76
C ARG A 24 -13.11 -4.18 12.51
N PHE A 25 -12.99 -3.57 11.33
CA PHE A 25 -13.35 -4.23 10.07
C PHE A 25 -12.37 -5.34 9.69
N HIS A 26 -11.07 -5.16 9.93
CA HIS A 26 -10.06 -6.18 9.65
C HIS A 26 -10.30 -7.47 10.45
N LYS A 27 -10.84 -7.37 11.68
CA LYS A 27 -11.21 -8.52 12.53
C LYS A 27 -12.56 -9.13 12.17
N SER A 28 -13.35 -8.50 11.32
CA SER A 28 -14.64 -9.03 10.86
C SER A 28 -14.45 -10.10 9.77
N ASP A 29 -15.54 -10.71 9.30
CA ASP A 29 -15.50 -11.74 8.25
C ASP A 29 -15.34 -11.11 6.86
N ILE A 30 -14.21 -10.45 6.63
CA ILE A 30 -13.80 -9.95 5.31
C ILE A 30 -12.99 -11.00 4.56
N ARG A 31 -13.08 -11.00 3.23
CA ARG A 31 -12.37 -11.93 2.35
C ARG A 31 -11.27 -11.27 1.51
N LEU A 32 -11.22 -9.96 1.51
CA LEU A 32 -10.26 -9.18 0.75
C LEU A 32 -9.77 -7.98 1.57
N LEU A 33 -8.46 -7.80 1.59
CA LEU A 33 -7.83 -6.53 1.91
C LEU A 33 -7.07 -6.10 0.65
N ALA A 34 -7.55 -5.04 -0.01
CA ALA A 34 -6.90 -4.49 -1.19
C ALA A 34 -6.33 -3.11 -0.91
N LYS A 35 -5.18 -2.81 -1.50
CA LYS A 35 -4.53 -1.50 -1.41
C LYS A 35 -4.15 -0.97 -2.77
N ILE A 36 -4.34 0.33 -2.97
CA ILE A 36 -3.72 1.11 -4.05
C ILE A 36 -2.77 2.09 -3.38
N GLU A 37 -1.52 2.08 -3.80
CA GLU A 37 -0.49 2.96 -3.27
C GLU A 37 0.16 3.74 -4.42
N ARG A 38 0.02 5.06 -4.39
CA ARG A 38 0.42 5.98 -5.47
C ARG A 38 1.57 6.89 -5.10
N GLY A 39 1.64 7.33 -3.85
CA GLY A 39 2.68 8.22 -3.37
C GLY A 39 4.07 7.62 -3.53
N GLN A 40 5.07 8.41 -3.85
CA GLN A 40 6.44 7.94 -4.13
C GLN A 40 7.36 8.08 -2.92
N THR A 41 6.85 8.64 -1.83
CA THR A 41 7.57 8.77 -0.55
C THR A 41 6.58 9.02 0.58
N PHE A 42 6.87 8.41 1.73
CA PHE A 42 6.13 8.61 2.99
C PHE A 42 7.08 8.59 4.17
N LYS A 43 6.59 8.97 5.35
CA LYS A 43 7.29 8.76 6.63
C LYS A 43 6.55 7.70 7.43
N GLU A 44 7.18 6.55 7.59
CA GLU A 44 6.59 5.37 8.24
C GLU A 44 6.74 5.43 9.75
N GLN A 45 5.68 5.88 10.42
CA GLN A 45 5.68 6.01 11.88
C GLN A 45 5.68 4.64 12.57
N GLY A 46 6.64 4.42 13.45
CA GLY A 46 6.72 3.21 14.26
C GLY A 46 7.29 2.00 13.52
N SER A 47 7.99 2.22 12.40
CA SER A 47 8.74 1.19 11.69
C SER A 47 10.24 1.30 12.00
N PRO A 48 10.81 0.38 12.79
CA PRO A 48 12.25 0.40 13.09
C PRO A 48 13.13 0.30 11.83
N SER A 49 12.67 -0.43 10.80
CA SER A 49 13.36 -0.54 9.53
C SER A 49 13.38 0.80 8.78
N TRP A 50 12.24 1.53 8.78
CA TRP A 50 12.19 2.86 8.19
C TRP A 50 13.08 3.85 8.96
N ASP A 51 13.10 3.80 10.30
CA ASP A 51 13.95 4.65 11.12
C ASP A 51 15.45 4.44 10.82
N ALA A 52 15.87 3.17 10.64
CA ALA A 52 17.23 2.84 10.23
C ALA A 52 17.55 3.36 8.81
N PHE A 53 16.62 3.18 7.85
CA PHE A 53 16.74 3.73 6.50
C PHE A 53 16.85 5.26 6.51
N ALA A 54 16.00 5.95 7.25
CA ALA A 54 16.01 7.41 7.37
C ALA A 54 17.29 7.94 8.03
N ALA A 55 17.92 7.14 8.90
CA ALA A 55 19.24 7.43 9.50
C ALA A 55 20.42 7.10 8.56
N GLY A 56 20.18 6.56 7.37
CA GLY A 56 21.21 6.19 6.40
C GLY A 56 21.82 4.80 6.64
N ASP A 57 21.33 4.02 7.61
CA ASP A 57 21.80 2.65 7.86
C ASP A 57 21.00 1.64 7.03
N TRP A 58 21.31 1.60 5.74
CA TRP A 58 20.67 0.69 4.80
C TRP A 58 20.76 -0.78 5.21
N ALA A 59 21.95 -1.18 5.69
CA ALA A 59 22.15 -2.57 6.09
C ALA A 59 21.30 -2.96 7.31
N ALA A 60 21.17 -2.05 8.29
CA ALA A 60 20.27 -2.27 9.41
C ALA A 60 18.80 -2.30 8.96
N ALA A 61 18.40 -1.41 8.05
CA ALA A 61 17.04 -1.39 7.51
C ALA A 61 16.64 -2.75 6.91
N LEU A 62 17.49 -3.31 6.05
CA LEU A 62 17.24 -4.63 5.44
C LEU A 62 17.22 -5.77 6.47
N ARG A 63 18.12 -5.76 7.45
CA ARG A 63 18.10 -6.77 8.53
C ARG A 63 16.83 -6.70 9.36
N LEU A 64 16.33 -5.49 9.62
CA LEU A 64 15.10 -5.28 10.38
C LEU A 64 13.86 -5.73 9.60
N ILE A 65 13.82 -5.51 8.27
CA ILE A 65 12.76 -6.10 7.42
C ILE A 65 12.78 -7.62 7.54
N GLU A 66 13.95 -8.25 7.39
CA GLU A 66 14.04 -9.71 7.44
C GLU A 66 13.72 -10.28 8.83
N ALA A 67 14.00 -9.54 9.90
CA ALA A 67 13.66 -9.94 11.26
C ALA A 67 12.15 -10.03 11.52
N GLU A 68 11.32 -9.41 10.67
CA GLU A 68 9.85 -9.51 10.76
C GLU A 68 9.28 -10.78 10.10
N ARG A 69 10.10 -11.59 9.41
CA ARG A 69 9.66 -12.73 8.59
C ARG A 69 8.71 -13.67 9.31
N ASP A 70 9.07 -14.12 10.50
CA ASP A 70 8.26 -15.10 11.24
C ASP A 70 6.91 -14.51 11.69
N SER A 71 6.89 -13.26 12.12
CA SER A 71 5.66 -12.57 12.54
C SER A 71 4.75 -12.28 11.36
N VAL A 72 5.31 -11.88 10.22
CA VAL A 72 4.56 -11.64 8.98
C VAL A 72 4.02 -12.96 8.43
N ALA A 73 4.82 -14.04 8.45
CA ALA A 73 4.38 -15.38 8.03
C ALA A 73 3.19 -15.87 8.88
N ALA A 74 3.29 -15.74 10.21
CA ALA A 74 2.20 -16.12 11.11
C ALA A 74 0.92 -15.32 10.83
N TYR A 75 1.05 -14.01 10.60
CA TYR A 75 -0.08 -13.15 10.25
C TYR A 75 -0.77 -13.55 8.94
N PHE A 76 0.00 -13.85 7.88
CA PHE A 76 -0.58 -14.30 6.60
C PHE A 76 -1.21 -15.71 6.73
N GLN A 77 -0.59 -16.62 7.48
CA GLN A 77 -1.16 -17.96 7.72
C GLN A 77 -2.49 -17.90 8.47
N GLU A 78 -2.57 -17.09 9.54
CA GLU A 78 -3.82 -16.88 10.27
C GLU A 78 -4.90 -16.28 9.37
N SER A 79 -4.53 -15.27 8.58
CA SER A 79 -5.44 -14.60 7.66
C SER A 79 -5.94 -15.53 6.56
N ALA A 80 -5.05 -16.34 5.98
CA ALA A 80 -5.42 -17.36 4.98
C ALA A 80 -6.36 -18.42 5.58
N GLY A 81 -6.14 -18.82 6.83
CA GLY A 81 -7.05 -19.71 7.58
C GLY A 81 -8.47 -19.15 7.72
N ARG A 82 -8.63 -17.82 7.70
CA ARG A 82 -9.92 -17.11 7.67
C ARG A 82 -10.44 -16.87 6.24
N GLY A 83 -9.68 -17.25 5.21
CA GLY A 83 -9.99 -16.97 3.80
C GLY A 83 -9.80 -15.51 3.39
N LEU A 84 -9.00 -14.75 4.13
CA LEU A 84 -8.67 -13.36 3.81
C LEU A 84 -7.49 -13.31 2.83
N ALA A 85 -7.72 -12.76 1.64
CA ALA A 85 -6.70 -12.47 0.64
C ALA A 85 -6.16 -11.05 0.78
N PHE A 86 -4.85 -10.89 0.58
CA PHE A 86 -4.17 -9.60 0.53
C PHE A 86 -3.74 -9.29 -0.89
N ARG A 87 -4.12 -8.14 -1.39
CA ARG A 87 -3.79 -7.68 -2.73
C ARG A 87 -3.35 -6.22 -2.72
N ARG A 88 -2.32 -5.91 -3.48
CA ARG A 88 -1.77 -4.56 -3.58
C ARG A 88 -1.48 -4.20 -5.03
N LEU A 89 -1.82 -2.97 -5.38
CA LEU A 89 -1.34 -2.30 -6.57
C LEU A 89 -0.41 -1.17 -6.16
N ARG A 90 0.87 -1.28 -6.50
CA ARG A 90 1.86 -0.24 -6.30
C ARG A 90 2.11 0.51 -7.61
N ILE A 91 1.79 1.79 -7.64
CA ILE A 91 2.04 2.64 -8.80
C ILE A 91 3.39 3.32 -8.60
N VAL A 92 4.28 3.18 -9.58
CA VAL A 92 5.68 3.60 -9.49
C VAL A 92 6.00 4.65 -10.55
N GLU A 93 6.67 5.72 -10.12
CA GLU A 93 7.33 6.68 -11.01
C GLU A 93 8.82 6.38 -11.14
N PHE A 94 9.38 6.72 -12.28
CA PHE A 94 10.80 6.60 -12.54
C PHE A 94 11.49 7.97 -12.64
N PRO A 95 12.71 8.09 -12.13
CA PRO A 95 13.51 7.06 -11.45
C PRO A 95 12.94 6.67 -10.08
N VAL A 96 13.16 5.42 -9.67
CA VAL A 96 12.72 4.91 -8.35
C VAL A 96 13.34 5.76 -7.24
N THR A 97 12.51 6.22 -6.30
CA THR A 97 12.96 7.01 -5.15
C THR A 97 13.71 6.13 -4.13
N PRO A 98 14.58 6.70 -3.29
CA PRO A 98 15.18 5.98 -2.16
C PRO A 98 14.14 5.33 -1.23
N TYR A 99 13.01 6.00 -1.00
CA TYR A 99 11.91 5.44 -0.23
C TYR A 99 11.34 4.19 -0.89
N LEU A 100 11.01 4.26 -2.19
CA LEU A 100 10.50 3.10 -2.92
C LEU A 100 11.49 1.94 -2.92
N GLN A 101 12.78 2.21 -3.06
CA GLN A 101 13.79 1.17 -2.98
C GLN A 101 13.78 0.45 -1.62
N TRP A 102 13.58 1.17 -0.52
CA TRP A 102 13.41 0.60 0.81
C TRP A 102 12.09 -0.18 0.91
N GLU A 103 10.97 0.44 0.53
CA GLU A 103 9.63 -0.15 0.63
C GLU A 103 9.52 -1.46 -0.16
N MET A 104 10.08 -1.52 -1.37
CA MET A 104 10.08 -2.71 -2.20
C MET A 104 10.79 -3.92 -1.55
N ASN A 105 11.79 -3.69 -0.69
CA ASN A 105 12.38 -4.78 0.10
C ASN A 105 11.41 -5.32 1.16
N SER A 106 10.58 -4.47 1.77
CA SER A 106 9.49 -4.93 2.65
C SER A 106 8.41 -5.69 1.85
N PHE A 107 8.09 -5.20 0.65
CA PHE A 107 7.11 -5.87 -0.23
C PHE A 107 7.61 -7.20 -0.75
N ARG A 108 8.92 -7.36 -0.99
CA ARG A 108 9.50 -8.66 -1.33
C ARG A 108 9.19 -9.69 -0.26
N LEU A 109 9.46 -9.38 1.00
CA LEU A 109 9.15 -10.26 2.12
C LEU A 109 7.65 -10.61 2.16
N ARG A 110 6.78 -9.65 1.99
CA ARG A 110 5.32 -9.84 2.02
C ARG A 110 4.82 -10.68 0.84
N SER A 111 5.36 -10.44 -0.36
CA SER A 111 5.03 -11.21 -1.57
C SER A 111 5.45 -12.68 -1.45
N GLU A 112 6.65 -12.94 -0.92
CA GLU A 112 7.14 -14.30 -0.63
C GLU A 112 6.21 -15.05 0.36
N LEU A 113 5.53 -14.32 1.23
CA LEU A 113 4.67 -14.86 2.28
C LEU A 113 3.17 -14.85 1.95
N GLY A 114 2.78 -14.40 0.75
CA GLY A 114 1.42 -14.59 0.22
C GLY A 114 0.61 -13.33 -0.06
N GLU A 115 1.19 -12.12 0.03
CA GLU A 115 0.54 -10.92 -0.51
C GLU A 115 0.67 -10.89 -2.03
N GLU A 116 -0.44 -10.82 -2.77
CA GLU A 116 -0.44 -10.60 -4.21
C GLU A 116 -0.15 -9.12 -4.48
N ILE A 117 1.01 -8.84 -5.08
CA ILE A 117 1.43 -7.47 -5.38
C ILE A 117 1.62 -7.31 -6.88
N ARG A 118 0.97 -6.28 -7.45
CA ARG A 118 1.16 -5.84 -8.83
C ARG A 118 1.84 -4.47 -8.83
N VAL A 119 2.71 -4.26 -9.79
CA VAL A 119 3.39 -2.98 -9.99
C VAL A 119 2.96 -2.38 -11.31
N LEU A 120 2.57 -1.11 -11.30
CA LEU A 120 2.13 -0.38 -12.48
C LEU A 120 2.95 0.89 -12.65
N ASP A 121 3.48 1.11 -13.84
CA ASP A 121 4.16 2.36 -14.19
C ASP A 121 3.13 3.51 -14.20
N ALA A 122 3.44 4.61 -13.53
CA ALA A 122 2.57 5.78 -13.46
C ALA A 122 2.21 6.35 -14.86
N ARG A 123 3.07 6.12 -15.87
CA ARG A 123 2.78 6.52 -17.26
C ARG A 123 1.56 5.83 -17.85
N GLU A 124 1.19 4.65 -17.36
CA GLU A 124 0.02 3.89 -17.80
C GLU A 124 -1.32 4.44 -17.28
N ILE A 125 -1.26 5.40 -16.34
CA ILE A 125 -2.45 5.98 -15.71
C ILE A 125 -2.54 7.51 -15.85
N VAL A 126 -1.68 8.14 -16.66
CA VAL A 126 -1.67 9.60 -16.86
C VAL A 126 -3.05 10.15 -17.22
N ASP A 127 -3.83 9.40 -18.01
CA ASP A 127 -5.18 9.80 -18.37
C ASP A 127 -6.17 9.78 -17.19
N LEU A 128 -5.91 8.98 -16.18
CA LEU A 128 -6.71 8.92 -14.94
C LEU A 128 -6.35 10.05 -13.97
N GLU A 129 -5.14 10.57 -14.06
CA GLU A 129 -4.56 11.55 -13.14
C GLU A 129 -4.52 12.99 -13.70
N ARG A 130 -5.32 13.30 -14.74
CA ARG A 130 -5.33 14.64 -15.38
C ARG A 130 -5.61 15.78 -14.41
N ASP A 131 -6.49 15.53 -13.44
CA ASP A 131 -6.93 16.56 -12.49
C ASP A 131 -6.19 16.46 -11.14
N ALA A 132 -5.90 15.24 -10.69
CA ALA A 132 -5.17 14.95 -9.44
C ALA A 132 -4.63 13.53 -9.46
N PRO A 133 -3.53 13.24 -8.72
CA PRO A 133 -3.06 11.88 -8.50
C PRO A 133 -4.14 10.99 -7.87
N LEU A 134 -4.07 9.69 -8.15
CA LEU A 134 -4.92 8.72 -7.46
C LEU A 134 -4.65 8.74 -5.95
N PRO A 135 -5.68 8.61 -5.12
CA PRO A 135 -5.50 8.53 -3.67
C PRO A 135 -4.87 7.19 -3.24
N GLU A 136 -4.27 7.19 -2.06
CA GLU A 136 -3.95 5.96 -1.34
C GLU A 136 -5.25 5.33 -0.85
N VAL A 137 -5.59 4.15 -1.38
CA VAL A 137 -6.86 3.49 -1.06
C VAL A 137 -6.64 2.18 -0.32
N VAL A 138 -7.44 1.96 0.71
CA VAL A 138 -7.51 0.67 1.42
C VAL A 138 -8.96 0.18 1.40
N VAL A 139 -9.18 -1.04 0.91
CA VAL A 139 -10.51 -1.67 0.86
C VAL A 139 -10.53 -2.90 1.77
N LEU A 140 -11.55 -3.01 2.61
CA LEU A 140 -11.79 -4.15 3.50
C LEU A 140 -13.11 -4.84 3.10
N GLY A 141 -12.98 -5.85 2.25
CA GLY A 141 -14.11 -6.58 1.69
C GLY A 141 -15.09 -5.68 0.95
N ASN A 142 -16.38 -5.91 1.18
CA ASN A 142 -17.45 -5.07 0.64
C ASN A 142 -18.05 -4.12 1.71
N SER A 143 -17.35 -3.96 2.84
CA SER A 143 -17.89 -3.32 4.03
C SER A 143 -17.46 -1.87 4.18
N VAL A 144 -16.20 -1.59 3.86
CA VAL A 144 -15.61 -0.25 4.03
C VAL A 144 -14.41 -0.07 3.11
N MET A 145 -14.18 1.17 2.69
CA MET A 145 -12.94 1.58 2.07
C MET A 145 -12.50 2.94 2.62
N TYR A 146 -11.22 3.21 2.52
CA TYR A 146 -10.58 4.42 3.02
C TYR A 146 -9.70 5.06 1.96
N ALA A 147 -9.80 6.37 1.81
CA ALA A 147 -8.75 7.16 1.17
C ALA A 147 -7.86 7.74 2.28
N VAL A 148 -6.61 7.34 2.33
CA VAL A 148 -5.67 7.73 3.38
C VAL A 148 -5.30 9.20 3.23
N ILE A 149 -5.25 9.91 4.36
CA ILE A 149 -4.87 11.33 4.44
C ILE A 149 -3.49 11.42 5.07
N TYR A 150 -2.61 12.18 4.44
CA TYR A 150 -1.27 12.49 4.95
C TYR A 150 -1.18 13.97 5.33
N ASP A 151 -0.33 14.26 6.31
CA ASP A 151 0.02 15.64 6.68
C ASP A 151 1.11 16.23 5.75
N GLU A 152 1.49 17.47 6.02
CA GLU A 152 2.53 18.17 5.26
C GLU A 152 3.92 17.51 5.38
N GLU A 153 4.12 16.69 6.41
CA GLU A 153 5.35 15.92 6.61
C GLU A 153 5.30 14.52 5.98
N LEU A 154 4.22 14.19 5.23
CA LEU A 154 3.97 12.88 4.61
C LEU A 154 3.78 11.74 5.63
N LYS A 155 3.27 12.06 6.82
CA LYS A 155 2.86 11.09 7.83
C LYS A 155 1.36 10.83 7.73
N GLY A 156 0.94 9.59 7.94
CA GLY A 156 -0.49 9.26 7.97
C GLY A 156 -1.23 10.04 9.06
N ALA A 157 -2.17 10.89 8.67
CA ALA A 157 -2.94 11.78 9.55
C ALA A 157 -4.37 11.28 9.82
N GLY A 158 -4.88 10.37 8.98
CA GLY A 158 -6.23 9.83 9.08
C GLY A 158 -6.70 9.24 7.76
N ALA A 159 -8.00 9.20 7.56
CA ALA A 159 -8.58 8.74 6.29
C ALA A 159 -9.98 9.32 6.07
N ARG A 160 -10.42 9.34 4.81
CA ARG A 160 -11.84 9.46 4.44
C ARG A 160 -12.43 8.06 4.33
N ARG A 161 -13.47 7.80 5.10
CA ARG A 161 -14.20 6.53 5.14
C ARG A 161 -15.38 6.54 4.19
N PHE A 162 -15.55 5.47 3.43
CA PHE A 162 -16.69 5.22 2.55
C PHE A 162 -17.30 3.86 2.89
N THR A 163 -18.62 3.79 3.00
CA THR A 163 -19.36 2.58 3.37
C THR A 163 -20.49 2.25 2.39
N GLU A 164 -20.63 3.01 1.32
CA GLU A 164 -21.65 2.77 0.32
C GLU A 164 -21.25 1.56 -0.56
N PRO A 165 -22.04 0.46 -0.58
CA PRO A 165 -21.64 -0.80 -1.23
C PRO A 165 -21.38 -0.68 -2.73
N GLY A 166 -22.15 0.17 -3.44
CA GLY A 166 -21.97 0.39 -4.88
C GLY A 166 -20.64 1.08 -5.20
N GLN A 167 -20.23 2.06 -4.38
CA GLN A 167 -18.93 2.73 -4.52
C GLN A 167 -17.78 1.76 -4.24
N ILE A 168 -17.91 0.93 -3.20
CA ILE A 168 -16.89 -0.07 -2.86
C ILE A 168 -16.76 -1.09 -4.00
N ALA A 169 -17.86 -1.63 -4.50
CA ALA A 169 -17.85 -2.60 -5.59
C ALA A 169 -17.24 -2.02 -6.88
N THR A 170 -17.57 -0.76 -7.21
CA THR A 170 -16.97 -0.05 -8.35
C THR A 170 -15.47 0.11 -8.16
N THR A 171 -15.03 0.57 -6.98
CA THR A 171 -13.60 0.74 -6.66
C THR A 171 -12.83 -0.58 -6.77
N VAL A 172 -13.39 -1.69 -6.27
CA VAL A 172 -12.78 -3.03 -6.41
C VAL A 172 -12.66 -3.43 -7.88
N ALA A 173 -13.69 -3.21 -8.69
CA ALA A 173 -13.64 -3.53 -10.12
C ALA A 173 -12.60 -2.69 -10.88
N GLU A 174 -12.43 -1.44 -10.50
CA GLU A 174 -11.41 -0.53 -11.05
C GLU A 174 -10.00 -0.94 -10.62
N PHE A 175 -9.81 -1.29 -9.33
CA PHE A 175 -8.59 -1.89 -8.81
C PHE A 175 -8.18 -3.13 -9.61
N GLU A 176 -9.11 -4.08 -9.81
CA GLU A 176 -8.88 -5.28 -10.60
C GLU A 176 -8.46 -4.96 -12.04
N THR A 177 -9.04 -3.92 -12.61
CA THR A 177 -8.70 -3.49 -13.97
C THR A 177 -7.28 -2.95 -14.05
N LEU A 178 -6.82 -2.18 -13.06
CA LEU A 178 -5.44 -1.70 -13.01
C LEU A 178 -4.46 -2.83 -12.65
N CYS A 179 -4.82 -3.75 -11.75
CA CYS A 179 -3.99 -4.91 -11.45
C CYS A 179 -3.68 -5.75 -12.69
N ARG A 180 -4.65 -5.93 -13.60
CA ARG A 180 -4.42 -6.65 -14.87
C ARG A 180 -3.45 -5.95 -15.83
N LYS A 181 -3.27 -4.65 -15.71
CA LYS A 181 -2.25 -3.89 -16.48
C LYS A 181 -0.87 -3.95 -15.82
N GLY A 182 -0.84 -4.07 -14.49
CA GLY A 182 0.40 -4.14 -13.74
C GLY A 182 1.13 -5.47 -13.96
N GLU A 183 2.45 -5.43 -13.83
CA GLU A 183 3.32 -6.61 -13.88
C GLU A 183 3.41 -7.31 -12.51
N GLU A 184 3.90 -8.53 -12.50
CA GLU A 184 4.21 -9.29 -11.29
C GLU A 184 5.32 -8.59 -10.50
N PHE A 185 5.12 -8.49 -9.19
CA PHE A 185 6.08 -7.82 -8.30
C PHE A 185 7.48 -8.42 -8.37
N SER A 186 7.59 -9.75 -8.42
CA SER A 186 8.89 -10.44 -8.48
C SER A 186 9.68 -10.07 -9.75
N GLU A 187 9.02 -9.97 -10.90
CA GLU A 187 9.67 -9.57 -12.16
C GLU A 187 10.14 -8.12 -12.12
N PHE A 188 9.28 -7.23 -11.58
CA PHE A 188 9.63 -5.84 -11.33
C PHE A 188 10.83 -5.71 -10.38
N PHE A 189 10.78 -6.41 -9.24
CA PHE A 189 11.82 -6.32 -8.21
C PHE A 189 13.19 -6.74 -8.75
N GLU A 190 13.28 -7.88 -9.44
CA GLU A 190 14.53 -8.41 -10.00
C GLU A 190 15.12 -7.49 -11.07
N ARG A 191 14.29 -6.82 -11.83
CA ARG A 191 14.72 -5.93 -12.91
C ARG A 191 15.10 -4.54 -12.45
N GLU A 192 14.29 -3.94 -11.55
CA GLU A 192 14.38 -2.52 -11.21
C GLU A 192 14.98 -2.23 -9.84
N ILE A 193 14.84 -3.15 -8.88
CA ILE A 193 15.23 -2.91 -7.48
C ILE A 193 16.49 -3.67 -7.09
N ALA A 194 16.55 -4.98 -7.38
CA ALA A 194 17.65 -5.83 -6.98
C ALA A 194 19.04 -5.35 -7.49
N PRO A 195 19.16 -4.75 -8.71
CA PRO A 195 20.44 -4.24 -9.19
C PRO A 195 20.88 -2.95 -8.53
N LEU A 196 20.03 -2.24 -7.78
CA LEU A 196 20.35 -0.96 -7.18
C LEU A 196 21.29 -1.14 -5.96
N GLY A 197 22.32 -0.34 -5.89
CA GLY A 197 23.13 -0.21 -4.68
C GLY A 197 22.34 0.49 -3.55
N PRO A 198 22.89 0.56 -2.32
CA PRO A 198 22.28 1.33 -1.25
C PRO A 198 21.93 2.74 -1.71
N PRO A 199 20.73 3.26 -1.40
CA PRO A 199 20.37 4.62 -1.80
C PRO A 199 21.29 5.62 -1.12
N THR A 200 21.66 6.67 -1.85
CA THR A 200 22.40 7.80 -1.25
C THR A 200 21.47 8.51 -0.26
N ALA A 201 21.95 8.71 0.98
CA ALA A 201 21.23 9.52 1.95
C ALA A 201 21.06 10.94 1.36
N ASN A 202 19.82 11.42 1.33
CA ASN A 202 19.51 12.81 0.99
C ASN A 202 19.74 13.70 2.21
#